data_c3d9c7cc1fbc82dab11bf0b5e987fac8
#
_entry.id   c3d9c7cc1fbc82dab11bf0b5e987fac8
#
_cell.length_a   1.000
_cell.length_b   1.000
_cell.length_c   1.000
_cell.angle_alpha   90.00
_cell.angle_beta   90.00
_cell.angle_gamma   90.00
#
_symmetry.space_group_name_H-M   'P 1'
#
loop_
_entity.id
_entity.type
_entity.pdbx_description
1 polymer ?
#
loop_
_entity_poly.entity_id
_entity_poly.type
_entity_poly.pdbx_seq_one_letter_code
_entity_poly.pdbx_strand_id
1 'polypeptide(L)'
;MEDNLIISPYFIKREDQGDENFIFAYDDENRIYRSIKLKDVIILGVLNEKIQIRDKKYIENMRKNFDPFLGERLLIKAIFTPIGESMLKSFTNYKPKLIKKDENIYQFEMTLENAKFYFASFLKEVTIIEPQKLRDELRSSFLQAYKIYDDKKI
;
A
#
# COMPACT_ATOMS: atom_id res chain seq x y z
N MET A 1 17.97 -7.38 11.59
CA MET A 1 17.52 -7.72 12.95
C MET A 1 16.36 -8.71 12.78
N GLU A 2 16.50 -9.94 13.27
CA GLU A 2 15.43 -10.92 13.22
C GLU A 2 14.55 -10.67 14.44
N ASP A 3 13.29 -10.28 14.20
CA ASP A 3 12.33 -10.06 15.29
C ASP A 3 11.49 -11.32 15.46
N ASN A 4 11.51 -11.89 16.64
CA ASN A 4 10.60 -12.98 17.00
C ASN A 4 9.23 -12.37 17.35
N LEU A 5 8.19 -12.83 16.67
CA LEU A 5 6.82 -12.34 16.87
C LEU A 5 5.91 -13.48 17.31
N ILE A 6 5.04 -13.20 18.26
CA ILE A 6 3.89 -14.05 18.57
C ILE A 6 2.67 -13.46 17.87
N ILE A 7 2.14 -14.19 16.90
CA ILE A 7 1.05 -13.68 16.07
C ILE A 7 -0.15 -14.63 16.06
N SER A 8 -1.34 -14.05 15.96
CA SER A 8 -2.59 -14.75 15.67
C SER A 8 -2.90 -14.60 14.17
N PRO A 9 -2.57 -15.59 13.32
CA PRO A 9 -2.79 -15.48 11.87
C PRO A 9 -4.26 -15.69 11.52
N TYR A 10 -4.82 -14.84 10.65
CA TYR A 10 -6.22 -14.94 10.24
C TYR A 10 -6.39 -15.46 8.82
N PHE A 11 -5.56 -15.04 7.88
CA PHE A 11 -5.58 -15.56 6.51
C PHE A 11 -4.27 -15.26 5.78
N ILE A 12 -4.08 -15.98 4.68
CA ILE A 12 -3.04 -15.67 3.68
C ILE A 12 -3.73 -15.11 2.46
N LYS A 13 -3.21 -14.03 1.94
CA LYS A 13 -3.69 -13.40 0.71
C LYS A 13 -2.53 -13.22 -0.25
N ARG A 14 -2.76 -13.64 -1.49
CA ARG A 14 -1.91 -13.25 -2.61
C ARG A 14 -2.26 -11.81 -3.00
N GLU A 15 -1.27 -11.01 -3.25
CA GLU A 15 -1.47 -9.67 -3.81
C GLU A 15 -2.12 -9.79 -5.19
N ASP A 16 -3.20 -9.04 -5.43
CA ASP A 16 -4.00 -9.16 -6.66
C ASP A 16 -3.21 -8.81 -7.94
N GLN A 17 -2.08 -8.11 -7.80
CA GLN A 17 -1.27 -7.60 -8.91
C GLN A 17 0.23 -7.84 -8.75
N GLY A 18 0.64 -8.60 -7.74
CA GLY A 18 2.01 -8.98 -7.47
C GLY A 18 2.15 -10.49 -7.27
N ASP A 19 3.38 -10.97 -7.26
CA ASP A 19 3.69 -12.38 -6.96
C ASP A 19 3.91 -12.63 -5.46
N GLU A 20 3.63 -11.64 -4.63
CA GLU A 20 3.87 -11.72 -3.20
C GLU A 20 2.62 -12.26 -2.46
N ASN A 21 2.90 -13.16 -1.52
CA ASN A 21 1.89 -13.65 -0.58
C ASN A 21 2.11 -12.99 0.79
N PHE A 22 1.03 -12.58 1.43
CA PHE A 22 1.05 -11.96 2.74
C PHE A 22 0.25 -12.77 3.75
N ILE A 23 0.74 -12.82 4.99
CA ILE A 23 -0.03 -13.27 6.14
C ILE A 23 -0.64 -12.02 6.77
N PHE A 24 -1.96 -11.98 6.88
CA PHE A 24 -2.64 -11.00 7.70
C PHE A 24 -2.85 -11.60 9.10
N ALA A 25 -2.29 -10.95 10.10
CA ALA A 25 -2.25 -11.44 11.46
C ALA A 25 -2.42 -10.31 12.48
N TYR A 26 -2.64 -10.69 13.73
CA TYR A 26 -2.56 -9.78 14.87
C TYR A 26 -1.31 -10.11 15.67
N ASP A 27 -0.52 -9.10 15.96
CA ASP A 27 0.63 -9.15 16.86
C ASP A 27 0.11 -8.99 18.29
N ASP A 28 0.15 -10.07 19.05
CA ASP A 28 -0.45 -10.12 20.37
C ASP A 28 0.36 -9.32 21.42
N GLU A 29 1.65 -9.17 21.20
CA GLU A 29 2.52 -8.39 22.11
C GLU A 29 2.35 -6.88 21.89
N ASN A 30 2.40 -6.44 20.64
CA ASN A 30 2.29 -5.02 20.29
C ASN A 30 0.83 -4.55 20.11
N ARG A 31 -0.14 -5.48 20.13
CA ARG A 31 -1.59 -5.22 19.98
C ARG A 31 -1.96 -4.49 18.68
N ILE A 32 -1.32 -4.87 17.60
CA ILE A 32 -1.55 -4.28 16.27
C ILE A 32 -1.80 -5.34 15.21
N TYR A 33 -2.54 -5.00 14.17
CA TYR A 33 -2.62 -5.82 12.97
C TYR A 33 -1.35 -5.67 12.14
N ARG A 34 -0.90 -6.78 11.55
CA ARG A 34 0.27 -6.82 10.68
C ARG A 34 -0.06 -7.49 9.36
N SER A 35 0.61 -7.02 8.33
CA SER A 35 0.72 -7.68 7.04
C SER A 35 2.18 -8.05 6.84
N ILE A 36 2.48 -9.34 6.79
CA ILE A 36 3.85 -9.85 6.76
C ILE A 36 4.02 -10.63 5.47
N LYS A 37 5.08 -10.32 4.71
CA LYS A 37 5.40 -11.08 3.49
C LYS A 37 5.75 -12.52 3.86
N LEU A 38 5.09 -13.48 3.21
CA LEU A 38 5.28 -14.89 3.54
C LEU A 38 6.72 -15.36 3.31
N LYS A 39 7.42 -14.82 2.33
CA LYS A 39 8.82 -15.14 2.03
C LYS A 39 9.80 -14.72 3.13
N ASP A 40 9.40 -13.76 3.97
CA ASP A 40 10.24 -13.21 5.04
C ASP A 40 9.94 -13.90 6.41
N VAL A 41 9.09 -14.95 6.41
CA VAL A 41 8.65 -15.63 7.63
C VAL A 41 9.35 -16.96 7.81
N ILE A 42 9.91 -17.16 8.99
CA ILE A 42 10.38 -18.49 9.47
C ILE A 42 9.50 -18.88 10.65
N ILE A 43 8.80 -20.00 10.54
CA ILE A 43 7.95 -20.54 11.61
C ILE A 43 8.83 -21.27 12.60
N LEU A 44 8.97 -20.73 13.81
CA LEU A 44 9.72 -21.34 14.90
C LEU A 44 8.90 -22.36 15.69
N GLY A 45 7.59 -22.20 15.74
CA GLY A 45 6.69 -23.10 16.42
C GLY A 45 5.23 -22.70 16.33
N VAL A 46 4.36 -23.56 16.77
CA VAL A 46 2.91 -23.32 16.87
C VAL A 46 2.51 -23.50 18.34
N LEU A 47 1.87 -22.48 18.89
CA LEU A 47 1.39 -22.50 20.27
C LEU A 47 0.06 -23.30 20.36
N ASN A 48 -0.18 -23.96 21.49
CA ASN A 48 -1.43 -24.69 21.77
C ASN A 48 -2.57 -23.77 22.25
N GLU A 49 -2.55 -22.52 21.80
CA GLU A 49 -3.55 -21.54 22.17
C GLU A 49 -4.54 -21.31 21.02
N LYS A 50 -5.81 -21.09 21.36
CA LYS A 50 -6.83 -20.77 20.36
C LYS A 50 -6.69 -19.33 19.92
N ILE A 51 -6.67 -19.12 18.60
CA ILE A 51 -6.71 -17.79 18.00
C ILE A 51 -7.96 -17.05 18.46
N GLN A 52 -7.79 -15.85 18.98
CA GLN A 52 -8.89 -14.96 19.32
C GLN A 52 -9.23 -14.06 18.12
N ILE A 53 -10.47 -14.12 17.67
CA ILE A 53 -10.98 -13.21 16.65
C ILE A 53 -11.33 -11.88 17.35
N ARG A 54 -10.53 -10.84 17.15
CA ARG A 54 -10.67 -9.57 17.85
C ARG A 54 -11.74 -8.66 17.22
N ASP A 55 -11.57 -8.29 15.97
CA ASP A 55 -12.56 -7.50 15.21
C ASP A 55 -12.94 -8.27 13.95
N LYS A 56 -14.01 -9.04 14.05
CA LYS A 56 -14.50 -9.89 12.95
C LYS A 56 -14.83 -9.04 11.70
N LYS A 57 -15.46 -7.89 11.88
CA LYS A 57 -15.87 -7.01 10.78
C LYS A 57 -14.66 -6.44 10.05
N TYR A 58 -13.64 -6.00 10.79
CA TYR A 58 -12.40 -5.52 10.22
C TYR A 58 -11.65 -6.62 9.46
N ILE A 59 -11.52 -7.80 10.06
CA ILE A 59 -10.85 -8.97 9.44
C ILE A 59 -11.57 -9.38 8.15
N GLU A 60 -12.90 -9.45 8.14
CA GLU A 60 -13.68 -9.77 6.95
C GLU A 60 -13.53 -8.70 5.84
N ASN A 61 -13.51 -7.42 6.22
CA ASN A 61 -13.25 -6.34 5.28
C ASN A 61 -11.84 -6.45 4.69
N MET A 62 -10.83 -6.70 5.51
CA MET A 62 -9.45 -6.90 5.04
C MET A 62 -9.33 -8.12 4.15
N ARG A 63 -10.08 -9.19 4.40
CA ARG A 63 -10.09 -10.38 3.53
C ARG A 63 -10.62 -10.08 2.13
N LYS A 64 -11.61 -9.19 2.02
CA LYS A 64 -12.21 -8.77 0.74
C LYS A 64 -11.39 -7.72 -0.01
N ASN A 65 -10.88 -6.74 0.74
CA ASN A 65 -10.25 -5.55 0.20
C ASN A 65 -8.83 -5.41 0.76
N PHE A 66 -8.02 -6.47 0.63
CA PHE A 66 -6.70 -6.51 1.21
C PHE A 66 -5.79 -5.44 0.61
N ASP A 67 -5.15 -4.67 1.48
CA ASP A 67 -4.06 -3.77 1.17
C ASP A 67 -2.92 -4.05 2.17
N PRO A 68 -1.73 -4.46 1.71
CA PRO A 68 -0.63 -4.84 2.60
C PRO A 68 -0.13 -3.69 3.48
N PHE A 69 -0.43 -2.45 3.17
CA PHE A 69 -0.04 -1.28 3.97
C PHE A 69 -0.95 -1.01 5.16
N LEU A 70 -2.08 -1.71 5.29
CA LEU A 70 -2.98 -1.69 6.45
C LEU A 70 -3.35 -0.29 6.95
N GLY A 71 -3.66 0.62 6.06
CA GLY A 71 -4.05 1.99 6.41
C GLY A 71 -5.51 2.30 6.12
N GLU A 72 -5.92 3.50 6.49
CA GLU A 72 -7.19 4.06 6.04
C GLU A 72 -7.15 4.25 4.52
N ARG A 73 -8.21 3.80 3.84
CA ARG A 73 -8.33 3.99 2.39
C ARG A 73 -8.85 5.39 2.09
N LEU A 74 -8.17 6.05 1.19
CA LEU A 74 -8.50 7.40 0.76
C LEU A 74 -9.01 7.37 -0.68
N LEU A 75 -9.97 8.24 -0.97
CA LEU A 75 -10.37 8.52 -2.34
C LEU A 75 -9.34 9.48 -2.94
N ILE A 76 -8.70 9.05 -4.02
CA ILE A 76 -7.67 9.82 -4.71
C ILE A 76 -8.20 10.25 -6.06
N LYS A 77 -8.10 11.54 -6.35
CA LYS A 77 -8.41 12.11 -7.65
C LYS A 77 -7.12 12.58 -8.32
N ALA A 78 -6.90 12.14 -9.54
CA ALA A 78 -5.70 12.42 -10.30
C ALA A 78 -6.00 12.75 -11.76
N ILE A 79 -5.17 13.60 -12.36
CA ILE A 79 -5.14 13.86 -13.80
C ILE A 79 -3.81 13.37 -14.34
N PHE A 80 -3.84 12.70 -15.49
CA PHE A 80 -2.65 12.20 -16.16
C PHE A 80 -2.42 12.97 -17.47
N THR A 81 -1.15 13.14 -17.84
CA THR A 81 -0.78 13.52 -19.21
C THR A 81 -1.02 12.34 -20.16
N PRO A 82 -1.01 12.53 -21.49
CA PRO A 82 -1.09 11.40 -22.44
C PRO A 82 0.00 10.34 -22.19
N ILE A 83 1.19 10.75 -21.79
CA ILE A 83 2.28 9.82 -21.40
C ILE A 83 1.90 9.08 -20.12
N GLY A 84 1.40 9.80 -19.10
CA GLY A 84 0.93 9.21 -17.86
C GLY A 84 -0.23 8.21 -18.08
N GLU A 85 -1.16 8.47 -19.00
CA GLU A 85 -2.20 7.51 -19.37
C GLU A 85 -1.62 6.22 -19.99
N SER A 86 -0.58 6.35 -20.82
CA SER A 86 0.13 5.20 -21.37
C SER A 86 0.84 4.40 -20.30
N MET A 87 1.50 5.08 -19.35
CA MET A 87 2.12 4.46 -18.18
C MET A 87 1.07 3.75 -17.31
N LEU A 88 -0.09 4.38 -17.08
CA LEU A 88 -1.19 3.80 -16.31
C LEU A 88 -1.68 2.48 -16.91
N LYS A 89 -1.69 2.34 -18.23
CA LYS A 89 -2.07 1.09 -18.92
C LYS A 89 -1.01 0.00 -18.81
N SER A 90 0.27 0.39 -18.83
CA SER A 90 1.41 -0.55 -18.83
C SER A 90 1.84 -0.99 -17.43
N PHE A 91 1.56 -0.21 -16.38
CA PHE A 91 1.88 -0.62 -15.02
C PHE A 91 1.00 -1.78 -14.58
N THR A 92 1.63 -2.89 -14.23
CA THR A 92 0.96 -4.11 -13.78
C THR A 92 1.02 -4.30 -12.28
N ASN A 93 2.08 -3.79 -11.63
CA ASN A 93 2.30 -3.98 -10.21
C ASN A 93 1.61 -2.88 -9.39
N TYR A 94 0.93 -3.28 -8.32
CA TYR A 94 0.24 -2.39 -7.38
C TYR A 94 -0.81 -1.45 -8.01
N LYS A 95 -1.32 -1.81 -9.19
CA LYS A 95 -2.31 -0.99 -9.88
C LYS A 95 -3.59 -0.89 -9.06
N PRO A 96 -3.96 0.30 -8.60
CA PRO A 96 -5.17 0.47 -7.83
C PRO A 96 -6.39 0.21 -8.70
N LYS A 97 -7.47 -0.25 -8.06
CA LYS A 97 -8.76 -0.35 -8.74
C LYS A 97 -9.24 1.04 -9.11
N LEU A 98 -9.41 1.28 -10.41
CA LEU A 98 -10.08 2.47 -10.91
C LEU A 98 -11.55 2.41 -10.50
N ILE A 99 -12.02 3.38 -9.72
CA ILE A 99 -13.42 3.47 -9.29
C ILE A 99 -14.24 4.17 -10.36
N LYS A 100 -13.75 5.31 -10.85
CA LYS A 100 -14.45 6.16 -11.80
C LYS A 100 -13.44 6.94 -12.64
N LYS A 101 -13.78 7.16 -13.90
CA LYS A 101 -13.18 8.17 -14.77
C LYS A 101 -14.26 9.15 -15.18
N ASP A 102 -14.04 10.43 -14.92
CA ASP A 102 -14.94 11.52 -15.25
C ASP A 102 -14.13 12.54 -16.06
N GLU A 103 -14.40 12.60 -17.37
CA GLU A 103 -13.58 13.34 -18.32
C GLU A 103 -12.10 12.94 -18.23
N ASN A 104 -11.24 13.83 -17.70
CA ASN A 104 -9.82 13.62 -17.49
C ASN A 104 -9.44 13.33 -16.01
N ILE A 105 -10.43 13.24 -15.12
CA ILE A 105 -10.22 12.95 -13.71
C ILE A 105 -10.41 11.46 -13.44
N TYR A 106 -9.35 10.83 -12.95
CA TYR A 106 -9.34 9.44 -12.53
C TYR A 106 -9.51 9.36 -11.01
N GLN A 107 -10.35 8.45 -10.54
CA GLN A 107 -10.63 8.24 -9.13
C GLN A 107 -10.21 6.84 -8.71
N PHE A 108 -9.39 6.76 -7.67
CA PHE A 108 -8.87 5.52 -7.11
C PHE A 108 -9.14 5.47 -5.61
N GLU A 109 -9.18 4.27 -5.05
CA GLU A 109 -9.27 4.06 -3.61
C GLU A 109 -8.10 3.19 -3.14
N MET A 110 -7.24 3.75 -2.29
CA MET A 110 -6.05 3.07 -1.76
C MET A 110 -5.57 3.74 -0.48
N THR A 111 -4.68 3.06 0.24
CA THR A 111 -4.04 3.66 1.41
C THR A 111 -3.08 4.77 1.00
N LEU A 112 -2.80 5.70 1.92
CA LEU A 112 -1.87 6.80 1.67
C LEU A 112 -0.47 6.29 1.27
N GLU A 113 0.03 5.28 1.98
CA GLU A 113 1.37 4.73 1.72
C GLU A 113 1.44 4.06 0.35
N ASN A 114 0.44 3.26 -0.01
CA ASN A 114 0.37 2.68 -1.35
C ASN A 114 0.29 3.77 -2.44
N ALA A 115 -0.52 4.81 -2.21
CA ALA A 115 -0.65 5.94 -3.12
C ALA A 115 0.68 6.68 -3.34
N LYS A 116 1.45 6.91 -2.28
CA LYS A 116 2.77 7.54 -2.38
C LYS A 116 3.68 6.76 -3.32
N PHE A 117 3.83 5.45 -3.12
CA PHE A 117 4.68 4.61 -3.97
C PHE A 117 4.15 4.55 -5.41
N TYR A 118 2.85 4.34 -5.56
CA TYR A 118 2.25 4.21 -6.88
C TYR A 118 2.38 5.48 -7.71
N PHE A 119 1.93 6.62 -7.17
CA PHE A 119 1.93 7.88 -7.93
C PHE A 119 3.32 8.52 -8.06
N ALA A 120 4.26 8.25 -7.15
CA ALA A 120 5.64 8.71 -7.30
C ALA A 120 6.31 8.16 -8.58
N SER A 121 5.93 6.97 -9.04
CA SER A 121 6.48 6.35 -10.24
C SER A 121 6.12 7.07 -11.54
N PHE A 122 5.06 7.90 -11.53
CA PHE A 122 4.65 8.70 -12.68
C PHE A 122 5.42 10.02 -12.83
N LEU A 123 6.15 10.43 -11.78
CA LEU A 123 6.89 11.71 -11.77
C LEU A 123 5.98 12.91 -12.14
N LYS A 124 6.35 13.63 -13.20
CA LYS A 124 5.61 14.79 -13.71
C LYS A 124 4.36 14.43 -14.54
N GLU A 125 4.16 13.15 -14.83
CA GLU A 125 3.10 12.70 -15.73
C GLU A 125 1.74 12.51 -15.03
N VAL A 126 1.68 12.77 -13.71
CA VAL A 126 0.47 12.76 -12.92
C VAL A 126 0.36 13.99 -12.04
N THR A 127 -0.85 14.53 -11.93
CA THR A 127 -1.18 15.58 -10.96
C THR A 127 -2.25 15.05 -10.02
N ILE A 128 -1.94 14.96 -8.74
CA ILE A 128 -2.92 14.63 -7.70
C ILE A 128 -3.76 15.87 -7.40
N ILE A 129 -5.08 15.74 -7.50
CA ILE A 129 -6.03 16.80 -7.15
C ILE A 129 -6.40 16.69 -5.68
N GLU A 130 -6.74 15.48 -5.24
CA GLU A 130 -7.13 15.14 -3.87
C GLU A 130 -6.56 13.76 -3.51
N PRO A 131 -6.29 13.51 -2.22
CA PRO A 131 -6.36 14.44 -1.09
C PRO A 131 -5.11 15.34 -0.98
N GLN A 132 -5.25 16.49 -0.32
CA GLN A 132 -4.15 17.43 -0.10
C GLN A 132 -2.96 16.76 0.60
N LYS A 133 -3.23 15.89 1.56
CA LYS A 133 -2.18 15.15 2.29
C LYS A 133 -1.25 14.39 1.34
N LEU A 134 -1.78 13.68 0.34
CA LEU A 134 -0.96 12.97 -0.65
C LEU A 134 -0.13 13.92 -1.51
N ARG A 135 -0.71 15.07 -1.89
CA ARG A 135 0.02 16.12 -2.65
C ARG A 135 1.22 16.62 -1.88
N ASP A 136 1.04 16.91 -0.59
CA ASP A 136 2.10 17.44 0.28
C ASP A 136 3.21 16.42 0.50
N GLU A 137 2.86 15.15 0.69
CA GLU A 137 3.81 14.03 0.83
C GLU A 137 4.65 13.84 -0.46
N LEU A 138 4.02 13.81 -1.62
CA LEU A 138 4.71 13.68 -2.90
C LEU A 138 5.61 14.89 -3.17
N ARG A 139 5.09 16.11 -2.93
CA ARG A 139 5.88 17.33 -3.06
C ARG A 139 7.13 17.32 -2.19
N SER A 140 6.98 16.91 -0.93
CA SER A 140 8.10 16.81 0.00
C SER A 140 9.14 15.80 -0.51
N SER A 141 8.71 14.63 -0.97
CA SER A 141 9.59 13.58 -1.50
C SER A 141 10.34 14.04 -2.74
N PHE A 142 9.66 14.69 -3.68
CA PHE A 142 10.30 15.22 -4.90
C PHE A 142 11.28 16.35 -4.62
N LEU A 143 10.96 17.23 -3.66
CA LEU A 143 11.90 18.28 -3.24
C LEU A 143 13.15 17.71 -2.57
N GLN A 144 13.01 16.66 -1.77
CA GLN A 144 14.15 15.97 -1.19
C GLN A 144 15.02 15.30 -2.27
N ALA A 145 14.38 14.60 -3.20
CA ALA A 145 15.09 14.01 -4.34
C ALA A 145 15.82 15.07 -5.17
N TYR A 146 15.16 16.18 -5.48
CA TYR A 146 15.78 17.30 -6.20
C TYR A 146 17.06 17.80 -5.50
N LYS A 147 17.01 18.02 -4.18
CA LYS A 147 18.18 18.47 -3.41
C LYS A 147 19.35 17.50 -3.50
N ILE A 148 19.09 16.19 -3.47
CA ILE A 148 20.15 15.15 -3.59
C ILE A 148 20.86 15.27 -4.94
N TYR A 149 20.13 15.53 -6.03
CA TYR A 149 20.72 15.65 -7.36
C TYR A 149 21.28 17.05 -7.67
N ASP A 150 20.83 18.10 -6.96
CA ASP A 150 21.30 19.47 -7.14
C ASP A 150 22.59 19.72 -6.35
N ASP A 151 22.79 19.04 -5.22
CA ASP A 151 24.06 19.07 -4.47
C ASP A 151 25.15 18.37 -5.30
N LYS A 152 25.90 19.16 -6.08
CA LYS A 152 27.02 18.73 -6.94
C LYS A 152 28.24 18.20 -6.16
N LYS A 153 28.01 17.50 -5.05
CA LYS A 153 29.04 16.82 -4.26
C LYS A 153 28.85 15.31 -4.33
N ILE A 154 29.12 14.75 -5.50
CA ILE A 154 29.48 13.34 -5.65
C ILE A 154 30.88 13.29 -6.22
#